data_aa9cc6f79ca9ee3dded3f8c5d20a7b71
#
_entry.id   aa9cc6f79ca9ee3dded3f8c5d20a7b71
#
_cell.length_a   1.000
_cell.length_b   1.000
_cell.length_c   1.000
_cell.angle_alpha   90.00
_cell.angle_beta   90.00
_cell.angle_gamma   90.00
#
_symmetry.space_group_name_H-M   'P 1'
#
loop_
_entity.id
_entity.type
_entity.pdbx_description
1 polymer ?
#
loop_
_entity_poly.entity_id
_entity_poly.type
_entity_poly.pdbx_seq_one_letter_code
_entity_poly.pdbx_strand_id
1 'polypeptide(L)'
;MFNNPLKDVNGGVISSKCKEVKLTNLQSILRSVMLLNKVPLLLLAMFITTSCEKPIFDENAVGDDEEIVNGESVATKKFTFTLKGDFSSEWKTMRGYLQADGKDLTDVWVLDYMDGELVQQIHQSDNTAEDFGKPVMQLVYGSHHVYFVASRGTGPNLNVGEHRLTWEKVSDTFYKDYEVNVVATSNGNRAVTLDRVAAKLRLTFTDVIPENAATINITPATWYKGLDYVTGEPCAVAENQTTTINIPAANIGQTGVQASMFSVSTATEWTTDVTISGKTSADAVLGTATLVAVPLKANRVSDYSGPLFSAGGSMTLSLNGEWMDNYEGTW
;
A
#
# COMPACT_ATOMS: atom_id res chain seq x y z
N MET A 1 2.30 44.11 44.81
CA MET A 1 3.51 44.94 44.65
C MET A 1 4.44 44.30 43.67
N PHE A 2 4.71 45.05 42.71
CA PHE A 2 5.68 45.07 41.59
C PHE A 2 5.32 44.26 40.35
N ASN A 3 4.68 45.03 39.46
CA ASN A 3 4.77 44.97 38.00
C ASN A 3 6.21 45.16 37.52
N ASN A 4 6.60 44.45 36.47
CA ASN A 4 7.27 45.14 35.36
C ASN A 4 7.23 44.26 34.06
N PRO A 5 6.89 44.88 32.92
CA PRO A 5 6.85 44.22 31.63
C PRO A 5 8.16 44.38 30.89
N LEU A 6 8.60 43.37 30.17
CA LEU A 6 9.70 43.50 29.19
C LEU A 6 9.13 43.67 27.80
N LYS A 7 9.64 44.70 27.15
CA LYS A 7 9.30 45.31 25.89
C LYS A 7 9.65 44.47 24.67
N ASP A 8 8.79 44.60 23.65
CA ASP A 8 9.01 44.32 22.23
C ASP A 8 10.32 44.85 21.67
N VAL A 9 10.90 44.08 20.76
CA VAL A 9 11.75 44.63 19.70
C VAL A 9 11.47 43.89 18.39
N ASN A 10 10.95 44.63 17.39
CA ASN A 10 10.90 44.42 15.93
C ASN A 10 10.01 43.24 15.43
N GLY A 11 8.85 43.47 14.89
CA GLY A 11 8.45 44.47 13.91
C GLY A 11 8.66 43.95 12.49
N GLY A 12 7.78 43.06 12.00
CA GLY A 12 7.77 42.60 10.64
C GLY A 12 6.49 41.85 10.30
N VAL A 13 5.40 42.61 10.11
CA VAL A 13 4.14 42.07 9.56
C VAL A 13 4.34 41.85 8.07
N ILE A 14 4.50 40.59 7.65
CA ILE A 14 4.41 40.24 6.23
C ILE A 14 2.94 39.86 5.96
N SER A 15 2.23 40.86 5.44
CA SER A 15 0.89 40.73 4.88
C SER A 15 0.97 39.98 3.54
N SER A 16 0.62 38.68 3.55
CA SER A 16 0.37 37.96 2.31
C SER A 16 -1.02 38.35 1.78
N LYS A 17 -1.06 39.30 0.84
CA LYS A 17 -2.25 39.56 0.04
C LYS A 17 -2.52 38.37 -0.89
N CYS A 18 -3.42 37.47 -0.47
CA CYS A 18 -4.09 36.55 -1.36
C CYS A 18 -4.94 37.37 -2.34
N LYS A 19 -4.59 37.41 -3.63
CA LYS A 19 -5.44 38.02 -4.67
C LYS A 19 -6.65 37.10 -4.88
N GLU A 20 -7.82 37.52 -4.44
CA GLU A 20 -9.11 36.98 -4.89
C GLU A 20 -9.22 37.19 -6.41
N VAL A 21 -9.17 36.11 -7.16
CA VAL A 21 -9.53 36.10 -8.58
C VAL A 21 -11.05 36.08 -8.64
N LYS A 22 -11.63 37.25 -9.00
CA LYS A 22 -13.06 37.44 -9.14
C LYS A 22 -13.63 36.51 -10.23
N LEU A 23 -14.59 35.69 -9.83
CA LEU A 23 -15.38 34.75 -10.65
C LEU A 23 -16.35 35.47 -11.63
N THR A 24 -16.11 36.72 -12.01
CA THR A 24 -17.03 37.52 -12.84
C THR A 24 -16.83 37.38 -14.36
N ASN A 25 -15.78 36.67 -14.81
CA ASN A 25 -15.52 36.53 -16.23
C ASN A 25 -16.02 35.23 -16.90
N LEU A 26 -16.51 34.26 -16.15
CA LEU A 26 -17.07 33.03 -16.75
C LEU A 26 -18.50 33.19 -17.30
N GLN A 27 -19.30 34.11 -16.74
CA GLN A 27 -20.68 34.34 -17.22
C GLN A 27 -20.77 35.16 -18.49
N SER A 28 -19.75 36.00 -18.80
CA SER A 28 -19.72 36.77 -20.04
C SER A 28 -19.31 35.91 -21.25
N ILE A 29 -18.48 34.90 -21.06
CA ILE A 29 -18.03 33.98 -22.11
C ILE A 29 -19.16 33.02 -22.49
N LEU A 30 -19.97 32.56 -21.54
CA LEU A 30 -21.12 31.66 -21.81
C LEU A 30 -22.25 32.34 -22.57
N ARG A 31 -22.42 33.68 -22.46
CA ARG A 31 -23.45 34.41 -23.20
C ARG A 31 -23.07 34.71 -24.65
N SER A 32 -21.81 34.76 -25.00
CA SER A 32 -21.35 34.99 -26.38
C SER A 32 -21.37 33.73 -27.25
N VAL A 33 -21.37 32.55 -26.66
CA VAL A 33 -21.41 31.26 -27.38
C VAL A 33 -22.85 30.83 -27.74
N MET A 34 -23.87 31.42 -27.11
CA MET A 34 -25.29 31.09 -27.40
C MET A 34 -25.91 31.81 -28.57
N LEU A 35 -25.18 32.67 -29.29
CA LEU A 35 -25.72 33.47 -30.40
C LEU A 35 -25.21 33.09 -31.79
N LEU A 36 -24.44 32.01 -31.93
CA LEU A 36 -24.14 31.44 -33.24
C LEU A 36 -24.88 30.12 -33.44
N ASN A 37 -26.07 30.30 -34.00
CA ASN A 37 -26.96 29.24 -34.42
C ASN A 37 -26.34 28.39 -35.55
N LYS A 38 -26.49 27.05 -35.46
CA LYS A 38 -26.34 26.05 -36.52
C LYS A 38 -24.92 25.59 -36.84
N VAL A 39 -24.28 24.91 -35.89
CA VAL A 39 -23.31 23.85 -36.22
C VAL A 39 -23.85 22.55 -35.59
N PRO A 40 -23.97 21.46 -36.40
CA PRO A 40 -24.61 20.25 -35.95
C PRO A 40 -23.79 19.60 -34.81
N LEU A 41 -24.51 19.10 -33.83
CA LEU A 41 -24.06 18.46 -32.58
C LEU A 41 -23.17 17.21 -32.79
N LEU A 42 -22.71 16.97 -34.04
CA LEU A 42 -21.93 15.78 -34.40
C LEU A 42 -20.42 15.99 -34.38
N LEU A 43 -19.93 17.21 -34.08
CA LEU A 43 -18.48 17.53 -34.07
C LEU A 43 -17.88 17.70 -32.71
N LEU A 44 -18.68 17.60 -31.62
CA LEU A 44 -18.17 17.72 -30.24
C LEU A 44 -17.96 16.38 -29.52
N ALA A 45 -18.22 15.26 -30.23
CA ALA A 45 -18.01 13.92 -29.66
C ALA A 45 -16.68 13.26 -30.09
N MET A 46 -15.76 14.01 -30.73
CA MET A 46 -14.53 13.43 -31.30
C MET A 46 -13.24 13.81 -30.55
N PHE A 47 -13.33 14.37 -29.35
CA PHE A 47 -12.10 14.76 -28.61
C PHE A 47 -11.97 14.21 -27.20
N ILE A 48 -12.64 13.09 -26.88
CA ILE A 48 -12.36 12.38 -25.63
C ILE A 48 -12.19 10.88 -25.92
N THR A 49 -11.22 10.55 -26.77
CA THR A 49 -10.58 9.25 -26.78
C THR A 49 -9.08 9.50 -26.95
N THR A 50 -8.42 10.03 -25.95
CA THR A 50 -6.99 9.76 -25.81
C THR A 50 -6.89 8.32 -25.36
N SER A 51 -6.95 7.42 -26.34
CA SER A 51 -6.40 6.10 -26.26
C SER A 51 -4.98 6.24 -25.73
N CYS A 52 -4.67 5.62 -24.58
CA CYS A 52 -3.30 5.31 -24.25
C CYS A 52 -2.80 4.33 -25.31
N GLU A 53 -2.26 4.87 -26.40
CA GLU A 53 -1.43 4.07 -27.29
C GLU A 53 -0.19 3.68 -26.48
N LYS A 54 -0.04 2.37 -26.23
CA LYS A 54 1.23 1.81 -25.79
C LYS A 54 2.28 2.26 -26.80
N PRO A 55 3.42 2.86 -26.38
CA PRO A 55 4.50 3.12 -27.31
C PRO A 55 4.93 1.78 -27.93
N ILE A 56 4.87 1.70 -29.24
CA ILE A 56 5.38 0.55 -30.00
C ILE A 56 6.90 0.70 -30.00
N PHE A 57 7.56 -0.02 -29.09
CA PHE A 57 9.02 -0.10 -29.09
C PHE A 57 9.44 -1.22 -30.05
N ASP A 58 10.36 -0.90 -30.93
CA ASP A 58 11.01 -1.85 -31.84
C ASP A 58 12.01 -2.73 -31.04
N GLU A 59 11.77 -4.03 -30.96
CA GLU A 59 12.52 -4.97 -30.11
C GLU A 59 13.99 -5.18 -30.54
N ASN A 60 14.50 -4.50 -31.57
CA ASN A 60 15.81 -4.75 -32.17
C ASN A 60 16.82 -3.61 -32.07
N ALA A 61 16.53 -2.52 -31.36
CA ALA A 61 17.50 -1.46 -31.16
C ALA A 61 18.40 -1.77 -29.96
N VAL A 62 19.52 -2.43 -30.18
CA VAL A 62 20.68 -2.41 -29.29
C VAL A 62 21.40 -1.07 -29.52
N GLY A 63 20.89 -0.01 -28.90
CA GLY A 63 21.47 1.34 -28.92
C GLY A 63 21.13 2.04 -27.62
N ASP A 64 22.01 2.93 -27.16
CA ASP A 64 21.65 3.88 -26.11
C ASP A 64 20.49 4.71 -26.65
N ASP A 65 19.30 4.55 -26.08
CA ASP A 65 18.10 5.25 -26.52
C ASP A 65 18.18 6.69 -26.01
N GLU A 66 18.08 7.66 -26.91
CA GLU A 66 17.95 9.07 -26.55
C GLU A 66 16.45 9.39 -26.39
N GLU A 67 16.03 9.75 -25.19
CA GLU A 67 14.69 10.27 -24.94
C GLU A 67 14.71 11.80 -24.94
N ILE A 68 13.72 12.42 -25.56
CA ILE A 68 13.60 13.88 -25.58
C ILE A 68 12.83 14.32 -24.35
N VAL A 69 13.52 14.78 -23.33
CA VAL A 69 12.94 15.39 -22.14
C VAL A 69 13.08 16.90 -22.24
N ASN A 70 11.98 17.63 -22.22
CA ASN A 70 11.94 19.11 -22.35
C ASN A 70 12.65 19.67 -23.60
N GLY A 71 12.71 18.89 -24.70
CA GLY A 71 13.33 19.31 -25.97
C GLY A 71 14.84 19.10 -26.06
N GLU A 72 15.46 18.51 -25.05
CA GLU A 72 16.84 18.07 -25.05
C GLU A 72 16.91 16.53 -25.15
N SER A 73 17.85 16.02 -25.95
CA SER A 73 18.15 14.59 -26.05
C SER A 73 18.90 14.15 -24.80
N VAL A 74 18.27 13.30 -23.99
CA VAL A 74 18.86 12.78 -22.76
C VAL A 74 19.15 11.29 -22.93
N ALA A 75 20.39 10.90 -22.65
CA ALA A 75 20.78 9.50 -22.72
C ALA A 75 20.07 8.68 -21.64
N THR A 76 19.39 7.62 -22.06
CA THR A 76 18.66 6.69 -21.20
C THR A 76 19.19 5.27 -21.36
N LYS A 77 18.84 4.42 -20.40
CA LYS A 77 19.15 3.00 -20.44
C LYS A 77 17.93 2.19 -20.02
N LYS A 78 17.61 1.16 -20.81
CA LYS A 78 16.55 0.21 -20.50
C LYS A 78 16.94 -0.68 -19.32
N PHE A 79 16.09 -0.70 -18.30
CA PHE A 79 16.20 -1.61 -17.16
C PHE A 79 14.99 -2.55 -17.12
N THR A 80 15.27 -3.84 -16.95
CA THR A 80 14.26 -4.87 -16.66
C THR A 80 14.52 -5.36 -15.25
N PHE A 81 13.56 -5.16 -14.36
CA PHE A 81 13.64 -5.64 -12.99
C PHE A 81 12.92 -6.99 -12.87
N THR A 82 13.50 -7.91 -12.14
CA THR A 82 12.85 -9.18 -11.76
C THR A 82 12.66 -9.16 -10.25
N LEU A 83 11.42 -9.06 -9.81
CA LEU A 83 11.12 -9.03 -8.39
C LEU A 83 11.30 -10.42 -7.79
N LYS A 84 12.00 -10.47 -6.66
CA LYS A 84 12.22 -11.65 -5.84
C LYS A 84 11.86 -11.32 -4.41
N GLY A 85 11.56 -12.33 -3.62
CA GLY A 85 11.30 -12.15 -2.19
C GLY A 85 10.97 -13.47 -1.56
N ASP A 86 10.98 -13.50 -0.25
CA ASP A 86 10.38 -14.59 0.47
C ASP A 86 8.87 -14.37 0.54
N PHE A 87 8.20 -14.70 -0.55
CA PHE A 87 6.75 -14.66 -0.65
C PHE A 87 6.10 -15.88 0.00
N SER A 88 6.86 -16.69 0.75
CA SER A 88 6.30 -17.81 1.47
C SER A 88 5.29 -17.30 2.48
N SER A 89 4.14 -17.92 2.52
CA SER A 89 3.13 -17.71 3.55
C SER A 89 2.94 -19.02 4.30
N GLU A 90 2.38 -18.94 5.50
CA GLU A 90 1.90 -20.10 6.25
C GLU A 90 0.88 -20.96 5.46
N TRP A 91 0.39 -20.48 4.31
CA TRP A 91 -0.46 -21.18 3.37
C TRP A 91 0.25 -22.33 2.63
N LYS A 92 1.55 -22.52 2.80
CA LYS A 92 2.28 -23.69 2.25
C LYS A 92 1.63 -25.02 2.63
N THR A 93 0.89 -25.06 3.71
CA THR A 93 0.17 -26.26 4.16
C THR A 93 -1.19 -26.47 3.48
N MET A 94 -1.71 -25.48 2.77
CA MET A 94 -2.98 -25.53 2.06
C MET A 94 -2.79 -25.31 0.55
N ARG A 95 -2.24 -26.33 -0.14
CA ARG A 95 -2.34 -26.53 -1.60
C ARG A 95 -2.33 -25.27 -2.47
N GLY A 96 -1.30 -24.47 -2.41
CA GLY A 96 -1.07 -23.38 -3.34
C GLY A 96 0.42 -23.10 -3.39
N TYR A 97 1.07 -23.46 -4.48
CA TYR A 97 2.48 -23.19 -4.65
C TYR A 97 2.69 -21.70 -4.79
N LEU A 98 3.42 -21.16 -3.84
CA LEU A 98 3.97 -19.82 -3.96
C LEU A 98 5.15 -19.90 -4.91
N GLN A 99 5.10 -19.16 -6.01
CA GLN A 99 6.22 -19.09 -6.93
C GLN A 99 7.17 -18.00 -6.44
N ALA A 100 8.44 -18.33 -6.34
CA ALA A 100 9.50 -17.40 -5.94
C ALA A 100 9.76 -16.30 -7.00
N ASP A 101 9.02 -16.30 -8.11
CA ASP A 101 9.16 -15.40 -9.26
C ASP A 101 8.19 -14.21 -9.25
N GLY A 102 7.53 -13.93 -8.12
CA GLY A 102 6.63 -12.80 -7.97
C GLY A 102 5.19 -13.03 -8.43
N LYS A 103 4.84 -14.19 -9.01
CA LYS A 103 3.48 -14.46 -9.51
C LYS A 103 2.39 -14.57 -8.44
N ASP A 104 2.78 -14.64 -7.18
CA ASP A 104 1.83 -14.62 -6.06
C ASP A 104 1.40 -13.20 -5.66
N LEU A 105 2.11 -12.22 -6.13
CA LEU A 105 1.73 -10.83 -5.95
C LEU A 105 0.52 -10.51 -6.84
N THR A 106 -0.28 -9.55 -6.41
CA THR A 106 -1.48 -9.12 -7.13
C THR A 106 -1.41 -7.67 -7.55
N ASP A 107 -0.48 -6.91 -6.96
CA ASP A 107 -0.32 -5.49 -7.22
C ASP A 107 1.14 -5.09 -7.01
N VAL A 108 1.70 -4.31 -7.93
CA VAL A 108 3.08 -3.83 -7.90
C VAL A 108 3.14 -2.39 -8.34
N TRP A 109 3.68 -1.53 -7.47
CA TRP A 109 4.08 -0.17 -7.79
C TRP A 109 5.60 -0.08 -7.90
N VAL A 110 6.07 0.63 -8.92
CA VAL A 110 7.48 0.99 -9.10
C VAL A 110 7.57 2.47 -9.36
N LEU A 111 8.33 3.17 -8.54
CA LEU A 111 8.42 4.64 -8.55
C LEU A 111 9.89 5.02 -8.66
N ASP A 112 10.27 5.67 -9.74
CA ASP A 112 11.64 6.12 -10.00
C ASP A 112 11.79 7.59 -9.65
N TYR A 113 12.74 7.88 -8.79
CA TYR A 113 13.08 9.22 -8.32
C TYR A 113 14.53 9.56 -8.68
N MET A 114 14.73 10.76 -9.20
CA MET A 114 16.03 11.36 -9.44
C MET A 114 16.03 12.77 -8.84
N ASP A 115 17.06 13.09 -8.06
CA ASP A 115 17.21 14.40 -7.38
C ASP A 115 15.98 14.78 -6.51
N GLY A 116 15.27 13.80 -5.98
CA GLY A 116 14.07 13.99 -5.13
C GLY A 116 12.77 14.18 -5.91
N GLU A 117 12.80 14.17 -7.24
CA GLU A 117 11.62 14.31 -8.08
C GLU A 117 11.22 12.97 -8.71
N LEU A 118 9.91 12.71 -8.81
CA LEU A 118 9.38 11.53 -9.50
C LEU A 118 9.59 11.66 -11.01
N VAL A 119 10.40 10.78 -11.58
CA VAL A 119 10.71 10.75 -13.03
C VAL A 119 9.76 9.82 -13.76
N GLN A 120 9.54 8.62 -13.22
CA GLN A 120 8.71 7.59 -13.85
C GLN A 120 7.97 6.76 -12.81
N GLN A 121 6.79 6.27 -13.17
CA GLN A 121 6.05 5.32 -12.34
C GLN A 121 5.44 4.20 -13.19
N ILE A 122 5.38 3.00 -12.61
CA ILE A 122 4.71 1.84 -13.20
C ILE A 122 3.75 1.26 -12.16
N HIS A 123 2.56 0.88 -12.60
CA HIS A 123 1.60 0.14 -11.80
C HIS A 123 1.19 -1.12 -12.56
N GLN A 124 1.42 -2.28 -11.96
CA GLN A 124 0.97 -3.58 -12.46
C GLN A 124 -0.08 -4.15 -11.51
N SER A 125 -1.32 -4.28 -11.98
CA SER A 125 -2.45 -4.81 -11.20
C SER A 125 -3.09 -6.05 -11.84
N ASP A 126 -2.65 -6.44 -13.03
CA ASP A 126 -3.05 -7.68 -13.69
C ASP A 126 -1.98 -8.75 -13.49
N ASN A 127 -2.14 -9.59 -12.47
CA ASN A 127 -1.20 -10.67 -12.16
C ASN A 127 -1.28 -11.85 -13.12
N THR A 128 -2.15 -11.80 -14.12
CA THR A 128 -2.21 -12.79 -15.20
C THR A 128 -1.38 -12.38 -16.41
N ALA A 129 -0.93 -11.12 -16.46
CA ALA A 129 -0.06 -10.63 -17.51
C ALA A 129 1.31 -11.33 -17.48
N GLU A 130 1.89 -11.59 -18.65
CA GLU A 130 3.15 -12.33 -18.79
C GLU A 130 4.34 -11.57 -18.17
N ASP A 131 4.28 -10.23 -18.23
CA ASP A 131 5.29 -9.32 -17.69
C ASP A 131 5.05 -8.90 -16.24
N PHE A 132 4.01 -9.42 -15.59
CA PHE A 132 3.75 -9.13 -14.19
C PHE A 132 4.92 -9.53 -13.29
N GLY A 133 5.35 -8.62 -12.41
CA GLY A 133 6.53 -8.79 -11.56
C GLY A 133 7.86 -8.60 -12.30
N LYS A 134 7.82 -8.14 -13.57
CA LYS A 134 9.00 -7.82 -14.39
C LYS A 134 8.88 -6.42 -15.01
N PRO A 135 8.76 -5.37 -14.19
CA PRO A 135 8.63 -4.01 -14.71
C PRO A 135 9.85 -3.60 -15.53
N VAL A 136 9.59 -2.86 -16.61
CA VAL A 136 10.62 -2.34 -17.53
C VAL A 136 10.58 -0.82 -17.50
N MET A 137 11.71 -0.17 -17.25
CA MET A 137 11.85 1.28 -17.16
C MET A 137 12.98 1.77 -18.07
N GLN A 138 12.84 2.99 -18.59
CA GLN A 138 13.92 3.73 -19.23
C GLN A 138 14.49 4.71 -18.21
N LEU A 139 15.67 4.43 -17.66
CA LEU A 139 16.29 5.28 -16.67
C LEU A 139 17.30 6.22 -17.32
N VAL A 140 17.24 7.50 -17.01
CA VAL A 140 18.19 8.53 -17.39
C VAL A 140 19.56 8.24 -16.75
N TYR A 141 20.66 8.69 -17.34
CA TYR A 141 21.98 8.54 -16.70
C TYR A 141 22.04 9.39 -15.44
N GLY A 142 22.47 8.78 -14.33
CA GLY A 142 22.57 9.44 -13.03
C GLY A 142 22.20 8.51 -11.88
N SER A 143 22.03 9.09 -10.70
CA SER A 143 21.68 8.38 -9.48
C SER A 143 20.16 8.36 -9.29
N HIS A 144 19.60 7.17 -9.12
CA HIS A 144 18.16 6.95 -8.93
C HIS A 144 17.89 6.22 -7.63
N HIS A 145 16.75 6.56 -7.02
CA HIS A 145 16.05 5.74 -6.04
C HIS A 145 14.81 5.14 -6.71
N VAL A 146 14.80 3.82 -6.85
CA VAL A 146 13.65 3.11 -7.41
C VAL A 146 12.94 2.37 -6.29
N TYR A 147 11.76 2.88 -5.92
CA TYR A 147 10.95 2.30 -4.84
C TYR A 147 10.01 1.23 -5.41
N PHE A 148 10.10 0.04 -4.85
CA PHE A 148 9.23 -1.08 -5.19
C PHE A 148 8.28 -1.34 -4.03
N VAL A 149 6.98 -1.36 -4.30
CA VAL A 149 5.96 -1.79 -3.33
C VAL A 149 5.08 -2.83 -3.99
N ALA A 150 4.98 -3.98 -3.38
CA ALA A 150 4.19 -5.08 -3.91
C ALA A 150 3.24 -5.63 -2.84
N SER A 151 2.05 -6.03 -3.24
CA SER A 151 1.00 -6.52 -2.34
C SER A 151 0.40 -7.83 -2.83
N ARG A 152 -0.09 -8.62 -1.87
CA ARG A 152 -0.93 -9.80 -2.08
C ARG A 152 -2.35 -9.49 -1.62
N GLY A 153 -3.24 -9.21 -2.52
CA GLY A 153 -4.61 -8.80 -2.25
C GLY A 153 -4.94 -7.47 -2.92
N THR A 154 -5.76 -6.64 -2.29
CA THR A 154 -6.08 -5.32 -2.84
C THR A 154 -4.86 -4.41 -2.74
N GLY A 155 -4.47 -3.82 -3.86
CA GLY A 155 -3.37 -2.86 -3.93
C GLY A 155 -3.69 -1.53 -3.23
N PRO A 156 -2.67 -0.72 -2.98
CA PRO A 156 -2.82 0.57 -2.34
C PRO A 156 -3.22 1.68 -3.33
N ASN A 157 -3.70 2.79 -2.77
CA ASN A 157 -3.82 4.05 -3.47
C ASN A 157 -2.52 4.85 -3.32
N LEU A 158 -1.99 5.35 -4.43
CA LEU A 158 -0.79 6.18 -4.47
C LEU A 158 -1.14 7.65 -4.28
N ASN A 159 -0.43 8.32 -3.37
CA ASN A 159 -0.38 9.79 -3.24
C ASN A 159 1.07 10.24 -3.40
N VAL A 160 1.42 10.69 -4.61
CA VAL A 160 2.79 11.14 -4.94
C VAL A 160 3.20 12.35 -4.12
N GLY A 161 2.28 13.32 -3.93
CA GLY A 161 2.59 14.57 -3.22
C GLY A 161 2.92 14.40 -1.73
N GLU A 162 2.48 13.28 -1.14
CA GLU A 162 2.78 12.92 0.25
C GLU A 162 3.74 11.74 0.37
N HIS A 163 4.25 11.22 -0.74
CA HIS A 163 5.09 10.02 -0.83
C HIS A 163 4.47 8.78 -0.16
N ARG A 164 3.14 8.62 -0.28
CA ARG A 164 2.40 7.59 0.46
C ARG A 164 1.65 6.62 -0.44
N LEU A 165 1.66 5.38 0.00
CA LEU A 165 0.76 4.34 -0.45
C LEU A 165 -0.15 3.96 0.72
N THR A 166 -1.48 3.99 0.51
CA THR A 166 -2.47 3.74 1.56
C THR A 166 -3.47 2.67 1.13
N TRP A 167 -3.83 1.79 2.07
CA TRP A 167 -4.79 0.70 1.86
C TRP A 167 -6.10 0.98 2.59
N GLU A 168 -7.21 0.62 2.00
CA GLU A 168 -8.46 0.49 2.75
C GLU A 168 -8.34 -0.65 3.77
N LYS A 169 -7.84 -1.80 3.32
CA LYS A 169 -7.50 -2.96 4.13
C LYS A 169 -6.10 -3.42 3.73
N VAL A 170 -5.16 -3.33 4.67
CA VAL A 170 -3.77 -3.76 4.42
C VAL A 170 -3.77 -5.25 4.09
N SER A 171 -3.04 -5.61 3.05
CA SER A 171 -2.72 -6.98 2.68
C SER A 171 -1.25 -7.31 2.99
N ASP A 172 -0.83 -8.52 2.72
CA ASP A 172 0.58 -8.89 2.83
C ASP A 172 1.39 -8.06 1.83
N THR A 173 2.30 -7.22 2.35
CA THR A 173 2.95 -6.14 1.59
C THR A 173 4.45 -6.22 1.74
N PHE A 174 5.14 -5.94 0.62
CA PHE A 174 6.58 -5.98 0.47
C PHE A 174 7.08 -4.66 -0.09
N TYR A 175 8.31 -4.30 0.28
CA TYR A 175 8.91 -3.03 -0.08
C TYR A 175 10.40 -3.17 -0.35
N LYS A 176 10.94 -2.29 -1.21
CA LYS A 176 12.37 -2.08 -1.38
C LYS A 176 12.66 -0.68 -1.88
N ASP A 177 13.55 0.03 -1.20
CA ASP A 177 14.31 1.13 -1.77
C ASP A 177 15.54 0.54 -2.49
N TYR A 178 15.62 0.78 -3.80
CA TYR A 178 16.70 0.26 -4.65
C TYR A 178 17.44 1.43 -5.27
N GLU A 179 18.65 1.66 -4.77
CA GLU A 179 19.55 2.69 -5.31
C GLU A 179 20.32 2.14 -6.53
N VAL A 180 20.36 2.93 -7.59
CA VAL A 180 21.14 2.60 -8.79
C VAL A 180 21.74 3.85 -9.41
N ASN A 181 23.04 3.78 -9.73
CA ASN A 181 23.70 4.79 -10.56
C ASN A 181 23.77 4.25 -12.00
N VAL A 182 23.08 4.95 -12.91
CA VAL A 182 22.92 4.57 -14.32
C VAL A 182 24.00 5.22 -15.14
N VAL A 183 24.76 4.38 -15.85
CA VAL A 183 25.82 4.79 -16.79
C VAL A 183 25.73 3.94 -18.05
N ALA A 184 26.36 4.34 -19.15
CA ALA A 184 26.33 3.61 -20.43
C ALA A 184 26.66 2.11 -20.30
N THR A 185 27.60 1.76 -19.40
CA THR A 185 28.02 0.37 -19.16
C THR A 185 27.16 -0.38 -18.17
N SER A 186 26.08 0.24 -17.62
CA SER A 186 25.19 -0.42 -16.66
C SER A 186 24.53 -1.66 -17.27
N ASN A 187 24.49 -2.77 -16.51
CA ASN A 187 23.67 -3.91 -16.89
C ASN A 187 22.19 -3.58 -16.64
N GLY A 188 21.37 -3.61 -17.67
CA GLY A 188 19.94 -3.32 -17.59
C GLY A 188 19.08 -4.41 -16.92
N ASN A 189 19.61 -5.62 -16.69
CA ASN A 189 18.85 -6.68 -16.01
C ASN A 189 19.18 -6.67 -14.51
N ARG A 190 18.18 -6.50 -13.66
CA ARG A 190 18.31 -6.43 -12.21
C ARG A 190 17.35 -7.39 -11.52
N ALA A 191 17.85 -8.13 -10.55
CA ALA A 191 17.03 -8.84 -9.58
C ALA A 191 16.90 -7.98 -8.33
N VAL A 192 15.66 -7.70 -7.91
CA VAL A 192 15.35 -6.89 -6.72
C VAL A 192 14.67 -7.78 -5.70
N THR A 193 15.31 -7.95 -4.55
CA THR A 193 14.72 -8.69 -3.43
C THR A 193 13.90 -7.74 -2.57
N LEU A 194 12.61 -8.03 -2.44
CA LEU A 194 11.68 -7.26 -1.63
C LEU A 194 11.66 -7.78 -0.19
N ASP A 195 11.60 -6.86 0.76
CA ASP A 195 11.47 -7.15 2.19
C ASP A 195 10.01 -7.03 2.60
N ARG A 196 9.48 -7.96 3.43
CA ARG A 196 8.10 -7.86 3.92
C ARG A 196 7.99 -6.77 4.97
N VAL A 197 7.10 -5.79 4.73
CA VAL A 197 6.79 -4.69 5.63
C VAL A 197 5.42 -4.82 6.31
N ALA A 198 4.75 -5.94 6.14
CA ALA A 198 3.52 -6.25 6.85
C ALA A 198 3.81 -6.99 8.16
N ALA A 199 3.12 -6.58 9.23
CA ALA A 199 2.89 -7.36 10.44
C ALA A 199 1.51 -8.02 10.36
N LYS A 200 1.36 -9.22 10.91
CA LYS A 200 0.09 -9.95 10.93
C LYS A 200 -0.38 -10.20 12.35
N LEU A 201 -1.62 -9.84 12.64
CA LEU A 201 -2.36 -10.37 13.78
C LEU A 201 -3.19 -11.56 13.32
N ARG A 202 -3.02 -12.70 13.97
CA ARG A 202 -3.84 -13.90 13.78
C ARG A 202 -4.56 -14.25 15.07
N LEU A 203 -5.85 -14.54 14.96
CA LEU A 203 -6.72 -14.95 16.07
C LEU A 203 -7.27 -16.34 15.77
N THR A 204 -7.16 -17.26 16.71
CA THR A 204 -7.74 -18.59 16.62
C THR A 204 -8.76 -18.79 17.73
N PHE A 205 -10.04 -18.93 17.37
CA PHE A 205 -11.14 -19.12 18.32
C PHE A 205 -11.26 -20.60 18.68
N THR A 206 -11.01 -20.93 19.96
CA THR A 206 -10.96 -22.30 20.43
C THR A 206 -12.32 -22.88 20.81
N ASP A 207 -13.30 -22.01 21.04
CA ASP A 207 -14.67 -22.41 21.33
C ASP A 207 -15.51 -22.56 20.05
N VAL A 208 -16.69 -23.15 20.22
CA VAL A 208 -17.63 -23.37 19.12
C VAL A 208 -18.23 -22.04 18.67
N ILE A 209 -18.20 -21.77 17.38
CA ILE A 209 -18.89 -20.61 16.79
C ILE A 209 -20.40 -20.83 16.92
N PRO A 210 -21.15 -19.94 17.62
CA PRO A 210 -22.59 -20.07 17.81
C PRO A 210 -23.38 -20.00 16.50
N GLU A 211 -24.53 -20.68 16.45
CA GLU A 211 -25.41 -20.73 15.26
C GLU A 211 -25.89 -19.33 14.82
N ASN A 212 -26.05 -18.41 15.76
CA ASN A 212 -26.51 -17.04 15.49
C ASN A 212 -25.35 -16.04 15.31
N ALA A 213 -24.11 -16.49 15.31
CA ALA A 213 -22.96 -15.63 15.04
C ALA A 213 -22.90 -15.26 13.54
N ALA A 214 -22.67 -13.99 13.25
CA ALA A 214 -22.61 -13.47 11.90
C ALA A 214 -21.28 -12.80 11.57
N THR A 215 -20.70 -12.05 12.53
CA THR A 215 -19.48 -11.30 12.32
C THR A 215 -18.52 -11.39 13.50
N ILE A 216 -17.24 -11.22 13.19
CA ILE A 216 -16.18 -10.93 14.14
C ILE A 216 -15.66 -9.53 13.85
N ASN A 217 -15.71 -8.67 14.85
CA ASN A 217 -15.21 -7.32 14.79
C ASN A 217 -13.87 -7.25 15.55
N ILE A 218 -12.85 -6.70 14.89
CA ILE A 218 -11.52 -6.52 15.47
C ILE A 218 -11.23 -5.03 15.44
N THR A 219 -11.01 -4.44 16.62
CA THR A 219 -10.80 -3.00 16.80
C THR A 219 -9.49 -2.76 17.54
N PRO A 220 -8.39 -2.54 16.82
CA PRO A 220 -7.13 -2.12 17.43
C PRO A 220 -7.22 -0.64 17.85
N ALA A 221 -6.55 -0.29 18.94
CA ALA A 221 -6.42 1.09 19.39
C ALA A 221 -5.66 1.94 18.36
N THR A 222 -4.60 1.39 17.80
CA THR A 222 -3.79 2.01 16.74
C THR A 222 -3.50 0.98 15.66
N TRP A 223 -3.59 1.39 14.38
CA TRP A 223 -3.28 0.53 13.24
C TRP A 223 -2.72 1.33 12.08
N TYR A 224 -1.62 0.88 11.46
CA TYR A 224 -1.03 1.56 10.33
C TYR A 224 -1.55 0.99 9.02
N LYS A 225 -2.12 1.85 8.17
CA LYS A 225 -2.74 1.50 6.89
C LYS A 225 -1.99 2.08 5.69
N GLY A 226 -0.83 2.66 5.89
CA GLY A 226 -0.03 3.26 4.84
C GLY A 226 1.46 3.04 5.03
N LEU A 227 2.17 3.21 3.92
CA LEU A 227 3.62 3.21 3.81
C LEU A 227 4.06 4.53 3.19
N ASP A 228 4.92 5.26 3.86
CA ASP A 228 5.75 6.28 3.24
C ASP A 228 6.86 5.56 2.48
N TYR A 229 6.78 5.58 1.15
CA TYR A 229 7.71 4.77 0.34
C TYR A 229 9.09 5.41 0.18
N VAL A 230 9.27 6.68 0.53
CA VAL A 230 10.59 7.35 0.54
C VAL A 230 11.37 6.98 1.80
N THR A 231 10.70 6.97 2.95
CA THR A 231 11.34 6.64 4.23
C THR A 231 11.25 5.15 4.61
N GLY A 232 10.33 4.40 3.99
CA GLY A 232 10.03 3.03 4.36
C GLY A 232 9.23 2.90 5.67
N GLU A 233 8.72 4.02 6.22
CA GLU A 233 8.04 4.05 7.51
C GLU A 233 6.53 3.88 7.39
N PRO A 234 5.87 3.25 8.38
CA PRO A 234 4.42 3.15 8.41
C PRO A 234 3.78 4.51 8.63
N CYS A 235 2.68 4.74 7.93
CA CYS A 235 1.91 6.00 8.02
C CYS A 235 0.40 5.71 7.96
N ALA A 236 -0.43 6.74 7.80
CA ALA A 236 -1.89 6.64 7.74
C ALA A 236 -2.46 5.86 8.94
N VAL A 237 -2.26 6.43 10.12
CA VAL A 237 -2.73 5.84 11.39
C VAL A 237 -4.26 5.80 11.40
N ALA A 238 -4.81 4.62 11.69
CA ALA A 238 -6.22 4.42 11.98
C ALA A 238 -6.36 4.13 13.48
N GLU A 239 -7.06 5.00 14.19
CA GLU A 239 -7.32 4.84 15.63
C GLU A 239 -8.72 4.27 15.86
N ASN A 240 -8.81 3.22 16.68
CA ASN A 240 -10.08 2.56 17.05
C ASN A 240 -10.97 2.19 15.85
N GLN A 241 -10.38 1.96 14.68
CA GLN A 241 -11.11 1.57 13.49
C GLN A 241 -11.42 0.07 13.51
N THR A 242 -12.70 -0.26 13.48
CA THR A 242 -13.16 -1.64 13.46
C THR A 242 -13.02 -2.27 12.07
N THR A 243 -12.40 -3.43 12.02
CA THR A 243 -12.46 -4.33 10.86
C THR A 243 -13.49 -5.40 11.12
N THR A 244 -14.50 -5.50 10.27
CA THR A 244 -15.56 -6.51 10.35
C THR A 244 -15.24 -7.66 9.41
N ILE A 245 -15.26 -8.87 9.94
CA ILE A 245 -15.06 -10.13 9.21
C ILE A 245 -16.36 -10.93 9.29
N ASN A 246 -16.96 -11.22 8.14
CA ASN A 246 -18.12 -12.08 8.06
C ASN A 246 -17.73 -13.53 8.37
N ILE A 247 -18.56 -14.21 9.17
CA ILE A 247 -18.39 -15.63 9.50
C ILE A 247 -19.05 -16.46 8.40
N PRO A 248 -18.29 -17.23 7.59
CA PRO A 248 -18.88 -18.12 6.62
C PRO A 248 -19.78 -19.17 7.28
N ALA A 249 -20.88 -19.54 6.63
CA ALA A 249 -21.80 -20.56 7.16
C ALA A 249 -21.11 -21.91 7.49
N ALA A 250 -20.06 -22.25 6.73
CA ALA A 250 -19.25 -23.46 6.98
C ALA A 250 -18.48 -23.44 8.30
N ASN A 251 -18.30 -22.26 8.91
CA ASN A 251 -17.57 -22.10 10.17
C ASN A 251 -18.51 -22.11 11.38
N ILE A 252 -19.82 -22.06 11.19
CA ILE A 252 -20.81 -22.19 12.26
C ILE A 252 -20.72 -23.59 12.85
N GLY A 253 -20.72 -23.67 14.18
CA GLY A 253 -20.59 -24.97 14.90
C GLY A 253 -19.14 -25.51 14.91
N GLN A 254 -18.18 -24.84 14.30
CA GLN A 254 -16.78 -25.27 14.27
C GLN A 254 -15.97 -24.61 15.40
N THR A 255 -14.86 -25.26 15.75
CA THR A 255 -13.79 -24.73 16.62
C THR A 255 -12.53 -24.50 15.80
N GLY A 256 -11.57 -23.74 16.33
CA GLY A 256 -10.30 -23.46 15.65
C GLY A 256 -10.46 -22.52 14.43
N VAL A 257 -11.56 -21.81 14.34
CA VAL A 257 -11.79 -20.81 13.28
C VAL A 257 -10.82 -19.67 13.44
N GLN A 258 -10.23 -19.23 12.32
CA GLN A 258 -9.21 -18.19 12.33
C GLN A 258 -9.71 -16.89 11.69
N ALA A 259 -9.26 -15.77 12.26
CA ALA A 259 -9.38 -14.44 11.69
C ALA A 259 -7.99 -13.77 11.68
N SER A 260 -7.72 -12.94 10.67
CA SER A 260 -6.45 -12.24 10.62
C SER A 260 -6.57 -10.86 9.98
N MET A 261 -5.66 -9.97 10.36
CA MET A 261 -5.50 -8.66 9.73
C MET A 261 -4.02 -8.28 9.66
N PHE A 262 -3.69 -7.38 8.73
CA PHE A 262 -2.34 -6.92 8.50
C PHE A 262 -2.22 -5.43 8.80
N SER A 263 -1.05 -5.01 9.26
CA SER A 263 -0.65 -3.62 9.42
C SER A 263 0.68 -3.40 8.72
N VAL A 264 0.89 -2.23 8.14
CA VAL A 264 2.23 -1.82 7.73
C VAL A 264 3.08 -1.63 8.99
N SER A 265 4.32 -2.08 8.96
CA SER A 265 5.23 -2.07 10.10
C SER A 265 6.68 -2.00 9.65
N THR A 266 7.58 -1.70 10.58
CA THR A 266 9.03 -1.74 10.37
C THR A 266 9.69 -2.89 11.11
N ALA A 267 11.03 -2.96 11.03
CA ALA A 267 11.84 -3.86 11.83
C ALA A 267 11.79 -3.54 13.33
N THR A 268 11.34 -2.34 13.71
CA THR A 268 11.13 -1.95 15.11
C THR A 268 9.78 -2.47 15.60
N GLU A 269 9.76 -3.19 16.70
CA GLU A 269 8.53 -3.68 17.32
C GLU A 269 7.76 -2.52 17.98
N TRP A 270 6.45 -2.53 17.79
CA TRP A 270 5.51 -1.63 18.47
C TRP A 270 4.33 -2.44 19.01
N THR A 271 3.53 -1.86 19.88
CA THR A 271 2.40 -2.54 20.52
C THR A 271 1.10 -1.77 20.37
N THR A 272 -0.02 -2.49 20.38
CA THR A 272 -1.37 -1.92 20.40
C THR A 272 -2.31 -2.79 21.22
N ASP A 273 -3.34 -2.18 21.81
CA ASP A 273 -4.44 -2.92 22.41
C ASP A 273 -5.46 -3.27 21.30
N VAL A 274 -6.07 -4.45 21.41
CA VAL A 274 -7.05 -4.93 20.43
C VAL A 274 -8.30 -5.44 21.13
N THR A 275 -9.45 -4.85 20.81
CA THR A 275 -10.76 -5.36 21.24
C THR A 275 -11.35 -6.23 20.15
N ILE A 276 -11.85 -7.41 20.52
CA ILE A 276 -12.47 -8.38 19.62
C ILE A 276 -13.89 -8.63 20.10
N SER A 277 -14.87 -8.61 19.20
CA SER A 277 -16.24 -8.99 19.54
C SER A 277 -16.87 -9.87 18.46
N GLY A 278 -17.55 -10.93 18.91
CA GLY A 278 -18.43 -11.72 18.06
C GLY A 278 -19.86 -11.19 18.14
N LYS A 279 -20.52 -11.03 16.99
CA LYS A 279 -21.86 -10.45 16.92
C LYS A 279 -22.81 -11.26 16.05
N THR A 280 -24.12 -11.08 16.34
CA THR A 280 -25.20 -11.58 15.49
C THR A 280 -25.43 -10.67 14.28
N SER A 281 -26.26 -11.09 13.32
CA SER A 281 -26.70 -10.26 12.19
C SER A 281 -27.52 -9.02 12.62
N ALA A 282 -28.08 -9.05 13.83
CA ALA A 282 -28.78 -7.90 14.43
C ALA A 282 -27.85 -7.04 15.31
N ASP A 283 -26.52 -7.19 15.17
CA ASP A 283 -25.46 -6.45 15.90
C ASP A 283 -25.44 -6.73 17.43
N ALA A 284 -26.16 -7.73 17.93
CA ALA A 284 -26.09 -8.13 19.34
C ALA A 284 -24.75 -8.82 19.62
N VAL A 285 -24.09 -8.42 20.72
CA VAL A 285 -22.80 -8.98 21.14
C VAL A 285 -23.00 -10.37 21.75
N LEU A 286 -22.27 -11.36 21.24
CA LEU A 286 -22.24 -12.74 21.70
C LEU A 286 -21.05 -13.01 22.63
N GLY A 287 -19.96 -12.29 22.43
CA GLY A 287 -18.75 -12.41 23.23
C GLY A 287 -17.77 -11.30 22.94
N THR A 288 -16.87 -11.04 23.89
CA THR A 288 -15.85 -10.00 23.78
C THR A 288 -14.54 -10.48 24.40
N ALA A 289 -13.43 -10.12 23.80
CA ALA A 289 -12.09 -10.29 24.35
C ALA A 289 -11.26 -9.02 24.13
N THR A 290 -10.33 -8.76 25.04
CA THR A 290 -9.37 -7.65 24.90
C THR A 290 -7.97 -8.22 25.02
N LEU A 291 -7.14 -7.90 24.04
CA LEU A 291 -5.70 -8.20 24.05
C LEU A 291 -4.97 -6.91 24.38
N VAL A 292 -4.07 -6.96 25.35
CA VAL A 292 -3.30 -5.79 25.81
C VAL A 292 -1.87 -5.90 25.28
N ALA A 293 -1.34 -4.79 24.79
CA ALA A 293 0.02 -4.66 24.28
C ALA A 293 0.40 -5.73 23.26
N VAL A 294 -0.48 -5.96 22.25
CA VAL A 294 -0.22 -6.88 21.14
C VAL A 294 1.04 -6.43 20.39
N PRO A 295 2.12 -7.21 20.38
CA PRO A 295 3.35 -6.83 19.71
C PRO A 295 3.20 -7.01 18.19
N LEU A 296 3.64 -6.02 17.43
CA LEU A 296 3.62 -6.01 15.98
C LEU A 296 4.99 -5.59 15.43
N LYS A 297 5.46 -6.32 14.44
CA LYS A 297 6.74 -6.07 13.78
C LYS A 297 6.66 -6.57 12.34
N ALA A 298 7.32 -5.89 11.41
CA ALA A 298 7.42 -6.35 10.04
C ALA A 298 7.92 -7.80 9.97
N ASN A 299 7.33 -8.56 9.05
CA ASN A 299 7.64 -9.97 8.83
C ASN A 299 7.41 -10.88 10.06
N ARG A 300 6.44 -10.54 10.93
CA ARG A 300 6.06 -11.36 12.10
C ARG A 300 4.56 -11.57 12.20
N VAL A 301 4.19 -12.70 12.80
CA VAL A 301 2.81 -13.04 13.16
C VAL A 301 2.65 -12.98 14.68
N SER A 302 1.75 -12.13 15.16
CA SER A 302 1.25 -12.15 16.54
C SER A 302 0.04 -13.07 16.57
N ASP A 303 0.22 -14.26 17.11
CA ASP A 303 -0.76 -15.33 17.07
C ASP A 303 -1.40 -15.52 18.44
N TYR A 304 -2.71 -15.27 18.53
CA TYR A 304 -3.50 -15.41 19.76
C TYR A 304 -4.53 -16.51 19.61
N SER A 305 -4.64 -17.33 20.63
CA SER A 305 -5.61 -18.43 20.66
C SER A 305 -6.41 -18.38 21.96
N GLY A 306 -7.72 -18.54 21.86
CA GLY A 306 -8.60 -18.57 23.03
C GLY A 306 -10.07 -18.54 22.67
N PRO A 307 -10.95 -18.69 23.68
CA PRO A 307 -12.39 -18.61 23.49
C PRO A 307 -12.84 -17.14 23.36
N LEU A 308 -13.85 -16.91 22.50
CA LEU A 308 -14.50 -15.61 22.33
C LEU A 308 -15.96 -15.64 22.78
N PHE A 309 -16.66 -16.74 22.57
CA PHE A 309 -18.11 -16.86 22.76
C PHE A 309 -18.48 -17.50 24.09
N SER A 310 -17.54 -18.15 24.75
CA SER A 310 -17.76 -18.75 26.08
C SER A 310 -17.60 -17.71 27.17
N ALA A 311 -18.49 -17.68 28.13
CA ALA A 311 -18.44 -16.74 29.25
C ALA A 311 -17.11 -16.86 30.03
N GLY A 312 -16.42 -15.72 30.21
CA GLY A 312 -15.18 -15.66 30.99
C GLY A 312 -13.93 -16.07 30.20
N GLY A 313 -14.01 -16.15 28.88
CA GLY A 313 -12.85 -16.49 28.05
C GLY A 313 -11.76 -15.43 28.07
N SER A 314 -10.51 -15.86 28.37
CA SER A 314 -9.31 -15.08 28.11
C SER A 314 -8.55 -15.70 26.96
N MET A 315 -8.09 -14.87 26.01
CA MET A 315 -7.16 -15.32 24.98
C MET A 315 -5.74 -15.33 25.52
N THR A 316 -5.03 -16.41 25.27
CA THR A 316 -3.62 -16.51 25.58
C THR A 316 -2.80 -16.22 24.34
N LEU A 317 -1.75 -15.40 24.53
CA LEU A 317 -0.73 -15.19 23.50
C LEU A 317 0.08 -16.48 23.37
N SER A 318 0.11 -17.03 22.19
CA SER A 318 1.20 -17.88 21.76
C SER A 318 1.97 -17.04 20.72
N LEU A 319 3.09 -16.50 21.13
CA LEU A 319 4.05 -15.92 20.18
C LEU A 319 4.63 -17.10 19.39
N ASN A 320 3.90 -17.54 18.39
CA ASN A 320 4.49 -18.35 17.36
C ASN A 320 5.41 -17.43 16.60
N GLY A 321 6.67 -17.69 16.76
CA GLY A 321 7.80 -16.97 16.24
C GLY A 321 7.59 -16.40 14.86
N GLU A 322 8.56 -15.70 14.44
CA GLU A 322 8.72 -15.03 13.17
C GLU A 322 8.06 -15.78 12.04
N TRP A 323 7.35 -15.05 11.19
CA TRP A 323 6.71 -15.58 9.99
C TRP A 323 7.73 -16.36 9.15
N MET A 324 9.01 -16.05 9.37
CA MET A 324 10.16 -16.54 8.63
C MET A 324 11.49 -16.48 9.39
N ASP A 325 11.55 -16.74 10.68
CA ASP A 325 12.83 -17.07 11.27
C ASP A 325 13.00 -18.58 11.15
N ASN A 326 13.71 -19.04 10.19
CA ASN A 326 14.15 -20.39 9.93
C ASN A 326 13.55 -21.01 8.67
N TYR A 327 13.83 -20.37 7.53
CA TYR A 327 14.13 -21.21 6.40
C TYR A 327 15.64 -21.22 6.11
N GLU A 328 16.43 -21.62 7.06
CA GLU A 328 17.60 -22.44 6.77
C GLU A 328 17.10 -23.87 6.49
N GLY A 329 16.26 -24.00 5.51
CA GLY A 329 15.91 -25.25 4.91
C GLY A 329 17.04 -25.64 3.99
N THR A 330 17.97 -26.43 4.48
CA THR A 330 18.74 -27.32 3.61
C THR A 330 17.76 -28.21 2.86
N TRP A 331 17.63 -27.97 1.59
CA TRP A 331 16.98 -28.87 0.63
C TRP A 331 17.93 -29.98 0.22
#